data_d580dd6937f1bd82d5ca6a1a97fd573d
#
_entry.id   d580dd6937f1bd82d5ca6a1a97fd573d
#
_cell.length_a   1.000
_cell.length_b   1.000
_cell.length_c   1.000
_cell.angle_alpha   90.00
_cell.angle_beta   90.00
_cell.angle_gamma   90.00
#
_symmetry.space_group_name_H-M   'P 1'
#
loop_
_entity.id
_entity.type
_entity.pdbx_description
1 polymer ?
#
loop_
_entity_poly.entity_id
_entity_poly.type
_entity_poly.pdbx_seq_one_letter_code
_entity_poly.pdbx_strand_id
1 'polypeptide(L)'
;MKYPVALTCGALWLASVSSLAWAADVPPGTVLAEKQLLVRHIKDEPASLDPAKAVGLPEIQVIRDLFEGLVNQDAKGNLVPGVATRWQSNDNRVWTFTLRDNARWSDGTPVTAEDFVYSWQRLVDPKTTSPFAWFAALAGIANAQNIIDGKAAPETLGVTAVDAHTLRVQLDKPLPWFSNLTASFAFYPVQKANVDSGANWTRPGSLVGNGAYVLKDRVVNEKLVVVPNTHYWDNAKTVIQQVTFVPINQESAATKRYLAGDIDITESFPKNMYQKLLKDIPGQVYTPPQLGTYYYAFNTQKGPTADERVRLALSMTIDRRVMAEKVLGTGEK
;
A
#
# COMPACT_ATOMS: atom_id res chain seq x y z
N MET A 1 -14.15 33.00 78.70
CA MET A 1 -13.63 33.37 77.39
C MET A 1 -13.27 32.09 76.64
N LYS A 2 -14.08 31.65 75.71
CA LYS A 2 -13.87 30.46 74.89
C LYS A 2 -13.80 30.92 73.48
N TYR A 3 -12.69 30.73 72.79
CA TYR A 3 -12.54 30.98 71.36
C TYR A 3 -12.79 29.68 70.59
N PRO A 4 -13.60 29.66 69.50
CA PRO A 4 -13.73 28.49 68.67
C PRO A 4 -12.61 28.45 67.59
N VAL A 5 -12.00 27.28 67.44
CA VAL A 5 -11.05 26.97 66.41
C VAL A 5 -11.85 26.63 65.13
N ALA A 6 -11.68 27.41 64.07
CA ALA A 6 -12.25 27.12 62.76
C ALA A 6 -11.30 26.15 62.01
N LEU A 7 -11.73 24.93 61.71
CA LEU A 7 -11.08 24.01 60.79
C LEU A 7 -11.49 24.40 59.35
N THR A 8 -10.54 24.90 58.60
CA THR A 8 -10.63 25.07 57.14
C THR A 8 -10.25 23.76 56.46
N CYS A 9 -11.22 23.02 55.98
CA CYS A 9 -11.01 21.91 55.01
C CYS A 9 -10.64 22.49 53.66
N GLY A 10 -9.37 22.39 53.29
CA GLY A 10 -8.92 22.64 51.92
C GLY A 10 -9.27 21.47 51.01
N ALA A 11 -10.26 21.65 50.15
CA ALA A 11 -10.53 20.69 49.10
C ALA A 11 -9.47 20.80 47.99
N LEU A 12 -8.56 19.84 47.92
CA LEU A 12 -7.67 19.66 46.76
C LEU A 12 -8.51 19.17 45.58
N TRP A 13 -8.75 20.05 44.62
CA TRP A 13 -9.20 19.70 43.30
C TRP A 13 -8.03 19.07 42.53
N LEU A 14 -7.99 17.74 42.45
CA LEU A 14 -7.19 17.03 41.47
C LEU A 14 -7.82 17.29 40.09
N ALA A 15 -7.28 18.27 39.38
CA ALA A 15 -7.53 18.43 37.95
C ALA A 15 -6.90 17.23 37.22
N SER A 16 -7.72 16.22 36.94
CA SER A 16 -7.36 15.17 35.99
C SER A 16 -7.21 15.84 34.63
N VAL A 17 -5.96 16.11 34.24
CA VAL A 17 -5.61 16.43 32.86
C VAL A 17 -5.92 15.18 32.05
N SER A 18 -7.15 15.07 31.56
CA SER A 18 -7.48 14.13 30.49
C SER A 18 -6.61 14.54 29.29
N SER A 19 -5.56 13.81 29.03
CA SER A 19 -4.87 13.85 27.74
C SER A 19 -5.93 13.54 26.70
N LEU A 20 -6.38 14.56 25.96
CA LEU A 20 -7.11 14.39 24.72
C LEU A 20 -6.19 13.64 23.78
N ALA A 21 -6.19 12.31 23.86
CA ALA A 21 -5.73 11.49 22.76
C ALA A 21 -6.58 11.91 21.56
N TRP A 22 -5.95 12.44 20.55
CA TRP A 22 -6.59 12.74 19.28
C TRP A 22 -7.05 11.40 18.73
N ALA A 23 -8.31 11.05 19.00
CA ALA A 23 -8.92 9.85 18.45
C ALA A 23 -8.95 10.03 16.92
N ALA A 24 -8.71 8.93 16.20
CA ALA A 24 -8.90 8.90 14.76
C ALA A 24 -10.31 9.44 14.41
N ASP A 25 -10.43 10.09 13.24
CA ASP A 25 -11.69 10.57 12.70
C ASP A 25 -12.62 9.38 12.39
N VAL A 26 -13.33 8.90 13.40
CA VAL A 26 -14.43 7.96 13.20
C VAL A 26 -15.74 8.76 13.05
N PRO A 27 -16.64 8.36 12.15
CA PRO A 27 -17.91 9.05 11.98
C PRO A 27 -18.65 9.17 13.31
N PRO A 28 -19.31 10.33 13.59
CA PRO A 28 -20.08 10.51 14.81
C PRO A 28 -21.12 9.41 15.01
N GLY A 29 -21.19 8.86 16.20
CA GLY A 29 -22.12 7.77 16.54
C GLY A 29 -21.60 6.36 16.21
N THR A 30 -20.38 6.21 15.69
CA THR A 30 -19.76 4.90 15.49
C THR A 30 -19.46 4.25 16.83
N VAL A 31 -20.04 3.07 17.06
CA VAL A 31 -19.73 2.23 18.22
C VAL A 31 -18.50 1.39 17.85
N LEU A 32 -17.37 1.71 18.47
CA LEU A 32 -16.15 0.93 18.29
C LEU A 32 -16.24 -0.40 19.05
N ALA A 33 -15.72 -1.46 18.45
CA ALA A 33 -15.55 -2.74 19.14
C ALA A 33 -14.60 -2.56 20.33
N GLU A 34 -14.80 -3.31 21.41
CA GLU A 34 -13.96 -3.27 22.59
C GLU A 34 -12.50 -3.57 22.25
N LYS A 35 -12.28 -4.56 21.37
CA LYS A 35 -10.97 -4.89 20.82
C LYS A 35 -10.92 -4.47 19.36
N GLN A 36 -10.01 -3.58 19.03
CA GLN A 36 -9.77 -3.09 17.66
C GLN A 36 -8.89 -4.08 16.90
N LEU A 37 -9.44 -5.27 16.65
CA LEU A 37 -8.78 -6.35 15.90
C LEU A 37 -9.48 -6.51 14.58
N LEU A 38 -8.70 -6.68 13.51
CA LEU A 38 -9.22 -6.89 12.15
C LEU A 38 -8.62 -8.18 11.58
N VAL A 39 -9.48 -9.09 11.12
CA VAL A 39 -9.09 -10.28 10.37
C VAL A 39 -9.41 -10.06 8.90
N ARG A 40 -8.38 -10.06 8.08
CA ARG A 40 -8.48 -9.74 6.66
C ARG A 40 -8.02 -10.92 5.79
N HIS A 41 -8.88 -11.32 4.87
CA HIS A 41 -8.52 -12.32 3.87
C HIS A 41 -7.60 -11.71 2.80
N ILE A 42 -6.56 -12.45 2.45
CA ILE A 42 -5.75 -12.27 1.24
C ILE A 42 -5.78 -13.57 0.43
N LYS A 43 -5.74 -13.48 -0.89
CA LYS A 43 -5.94 -14.64 -1.77
C LYS A 43 -4.86 -15.70 -1.64
N ASP A 44 -3.61 -15.27 -1.53
CA ASP A 44 -2.45 -16.15 -1.49
C ASP A 44 -1.44 -15.68 -0.45
N GLU A 45 -0.55 -16.57 -0.03
CA GLU A 45 0.61 -16.20 0.79
C GLU A 45 1.51 -15.21 0.03
N PRO A 46 1.86 -14.04 0.59
CA PRO A 46 2.79 -13.12 -0.03
C PRO A 46 4.16 -13.78 -0.26
N ALA A 47 4.61 -13.84 -1.51
CA ALA A 47 5.91 -14.40 -1.86
C ALA A 47 7.07 -13.54 -1.33
N SER A 48 6.85 -12.22 -1.21
CA SER A 48 7.82 -11.27 -0.70
C SER A 48 7.15 -10.09 -0.02
N LEU A 49 7.77 -9.55 1.04
CA LEU A 49 7.39 -8.26 1.64
C LEU A 49 8.38 -7.15 1.28
N ASP A 50 9.30 -7.41 0.36
CA ASP A 50 10.19 -6.42 -0.24
C ASP A 50 9.43 -5.69 -1.37
N PRO A 51 9.19 -4.36 -1.29
CA PRO A 51 8.48 -3.63 -2.34
C PRO A 51 9.08 -3.79 -3.73
N ALA A 52 10.40 -3.95 -3.85
CA ALA A 52 11.05 -4.15 -5.14
C ALA A 52 10.92 -5.59 -5.69
N LYS A 53 10.40 -6.54 -4.90
CA LYS A 53 10.23 -7.96 -5.27
C LYS A 53 8.77 -8.41 -5.34
N ALA A 54 7.84 -7.58 -4.89
CA ALA A 54 6.42 -7.87 -4.91
C ALA A 54 5.88 -8.00 -6.35
N VAL A 55 4.93 -8.90 -6.57
CA VAL A 55 4.37 -9.16 -7.91
C VAL A 55 2.84 -9.09 -7.96
N GLY A 56 2.14 -9.26 -6.86
CA GLY A 56 0.69 -9.42 -6.86
C GLY A 56 -0.03 -8.67 -5.74
N LEU A 57 -1.35 -8.75 -5.77
CA LEU A 57 -2.22 -8.12 -4.78
C LEU A 57 -1.96 -8.58 -3.34
N PRO A 58 -1.69 -9.86 -3.05
CA PRO A 58 -1.43 -10.31 -1.67
C PRO A 58 -0.26 -9.58 -1.03
N GLU A 59 0.86 -9.41 -1.79
CA GLU A 59 2.02 -8.65 -1.32
C GLU A 59 1.68 -7.18 -1.12
N ILE A 60 1.03 -6.57 -2.13
CA ILE A 60 0.71 -5.13 -2.14
C ILE A 60 -0.15 -4.76 -0.95
N GLN A 61 -1.14 -5.58 -0.58
CA GLN A 61 -2.01 -5.30 0.55
C GLN A 61 -1.24 -5.21 1.88
N VAL A 62 -0.29 -6.13 2.12
CA VAL A 62 0.52 -6.14 3.33
C VAL A 62 1.59 -5.04 3.27
N ILE A 63 2.23 -4.84 2.13
CA ILE A 63 3.26 -3.82 1.92
C ILE A 63 2.71 -2.41 2.18
N ARG A 64 1.47 -2.12 1.79
CA ARG A 64 0.84 -0.81 2.04
C ARG A 64 0.61 -0.50 3.51
N ASP A 65 0.54 -1.50 4.37
CA ASP A 65 0.45 -1.30 5.82
C ASP A 65 1.85 -1.13 6.45
N LEU A 66 2.87 -1.78 5.88
CA LEU A 66 4.24 -1.78 6.40
C LEU A 66 5.09 -0.60 5.90
N PHE A 67 4.77 -0.05 4.74
CA PHE A 67 5.51 1.03 4.11
C PHE A 67 4.58 2.13 3.60
N GLU A 68 5.11 3.33 3.48
CA GLU A 68 4.44 4.49 2.93
C GLU A 68 5.30 5.20 1.88
N GLY A 69 4.70 5.54 0.74
CA GLY A 69 5.35 6.26 -0.34
C GLY A 69 5.39 7.78 -0.17
N LEU A 70 5.84 8.47 -1.22
CA LEU A 70 5.78 9.94 -1.27
C LEU A 70 4.34 10.44 -1.11
N VAL A 71 3.42 9.82 -1.82
CA VAL A 71 1.99 10.12 -1.78
C VAL A 71 1.19 8.84 -1.62
N ASN A 72 -0.02 8.95 -1.09
CA ASN A 72 -0.98 7.87 -0.95
C ASN A 72 -2.23 8.14 -1.78
N GLN A 73 -3.16 7.20 -1.79
CA GLN A 73 -4.50 7.36 -2.34
C GLN A 73 -5.53 7.13 -1.24
N ASP A 74 -6.51 8.03 -1.17
CA ASP A 74 -7.68 7.83 -0.31
C ASP A 74 -8.62 6.74 -0.87
N ALA A 75 -9.69 6.44 -0.16
CA ALA A 75 -10.68 5.43 -0.57
C ALA A 75 -11.41 5.79 -1.89
N LYS A 76 -11.30 7.01 -2.37
CA LYS A 76 -11.88 7.49 -3.63
C LYS A 76 -10.85 7.53 -4.77
N GLY A 77 -9.59 7.19 -4.49
CA GLY A 77 -8.48 7.24 -5.44
C GLY A 77 -7.84 8.62 -5.61
N ASN A 78 -8.22 9.62 -4.78
CA ASN A 78 -7.56 10.91 -4.81
C ASN A 78 -6.17 10.82 -4.19
N LEU A 79 -5.22 11.58 -4.74
CA LEU A 79 -3.90 11.69 -4.13
C LEU A 79 -3.98 12.46 -2.81
N VAL A 80 -3.35 11.90 -1.80
CA VAL A 80 -3.19 12.53 -0.48
C VAL A 80 -1.72 12.49 -0.07
N PRO A 81 -1.27 13.42 0.78
CA PRO A 81 0.09 13.40 1.32
C PRO A 81 0.42 12.08 2.03
N GLY A 82 1.60 11.52 1.71
CA GLY A 82 2.25 10.47 2.48
C GLY A 82 3.49 11.02 3.18
N VAL A 83 4.69 10.49 2.87
CA VAL A 83 5.96 11.04 3.34
C VAL A 83 6.19 12.45 2.77
N ALA A 84 5.75 12.74 1.54
CA ALA A 84 5.76 14.08 1.00
C ALA A 84 4.52 14.88 1.45
N THR A 85 4.74 16.10 1.94
CA THR A 85 3.68 17.06 2.31
C THR A 85 3.23 17.88 1.13
N ARG A 86 4.11 18.06 0.15
CA ARG A 86 3.89 18.87 -1.06
C ARG A 86 4.72 18.33 -2.22
N TRP A 87 4.19 18.47 -3.42
CA TRP A 87 4.91 18.21 -4.68
C TRP A 87 4.53 19.24 -5.73
N GLN A 88 5.47 19.54 -6.60
CA GLN A 88 5.29 20.55 -7.65
C GLN A 88 6.20 20.30 -8.84
N SER A 89 5.75 20.76 -10.00
CA SER A 89 6.54 20.85 -11.23
C SER A 89 6.05 22.05 -12.05
N ASN A 90 6.96 22.81 -12.67
CA ASN A 90 6.57 23.91 -13.55
C ASN A 90 6.45 23.50 -15.02
N ASP A 91 7.11 22.39 -15.39
CA ASP A 91 7.24 21.90 -16.76
C ASP A 91 6.77 20.44 -16.93
N ASN A 92 6.24 19.83 -15.86
CA ASN A 92 5.88 18.41 -15.76
C ASN A 92 7.05 17.45 -16.09
N ARG A 93 8.28 17.95 -16.11
CA ARG A 93 9.49 17.19 -16.40
C ARG A 93 10.44 17.13 -15.20
N VAL A 94 10.54 18.22 -14.45
CA VAL A 94 11.28 18.26 -13.18
C VAL A 94 10.28 18.36 -12.05
N TRP A 95 10.21 17.33 -11.23
CA TRP A 95 9.34 17.27 -10.07
C TRP A 95 10.14 17.42 -8.78
N THR A 96 9.60 18.20 -7.85
CA THR A 96 10.19 18.38 -6.52
C THR A 96 9.17 17.97 -5.48
N PHE A 97 9.56 17.09 -4.58
CA PHE A 97 8.77 16.63 -3.44
C PHE A 97 9.39 17.16 -2.16
N THR A 98 8.60 17.81 -1.33
CA THR A 98 9.00 18.26 0.01
C THR A 98 8.54 17.22 1.01
N LEU A 99 9.47 16.56 1.69
CA LEU A 99 9.19 15.53 2.68
C LEU A 99 8.89 16.15 4.05
N ARG A 100 8.12 15.44 4.86
CA ARG A 100 7.86 15.83 6.24
C ARG A 100 9.09 15.56 7.11
N ASP A 101 9.31 16.41 8.10
CA ASP A 101 10.42 16.29 9.06
C ASP A 101 10.19 15.26 10.15
N ASN A 102 8.93 14.86 10.37
CA ASN A 102 8.52 13.89 11.37
C ASN A 102 8.31 12.46 10.82
N ALA A 103 8.61 12.18 9.56
CA ALA A 103 8.59 10.81 9.04
C ALA A 103 9.71 9.99 9.70
N ARG A 104 9.34 8.82 10.21
CA ARG A 104 10.28 7.91 10.89
C ARG A 104 10.10 6.48 10.40
N TRP A 105 11.21 5.76 10.35
CA TRP A 105 11.21 4.31 10.30
C TRP A 105 10.71 3.71 11.61
N SER A 106 10.32 2.45 11.60
CA SER A 106 9.81 1.76 12.79
C SER A 106 10.85 1.56 13.88
N ASP A 107 12.14 1.73 13.58
CA ASP A 107 13.24 1.77 14.53
C ASP A 107 13.48 3.18 15.14
N GLY A 108 12.67 4.17 14.74
CA GLY A 108 12.73 5.57 15.18
C GLY A 108 13.69 6.46 14.40
N THR A 109 14.50 5.92 13.47
CA THR A 109 15.38 6.73 12.62
C THR A 109 14.59 7.54 11.60
N PRO A 110 15.09 8.73 11.18
CA PRO A 110 14.35 9.56 10.23
C PRO A 110 14.27 8.92 8.83
N VAL A 111 13.13 9.13 8.16
CA VAL A 111 12.98 8.86 6.71
C VAL A 111 13.44 10.11 5.94
N THR A 112 14.33 9.94 4.99
CA THR A 112 14.96 11.02 4.25
C THR A 112 14.80 10.87 2.74
N ALA A 113 15.13 11.90 1.98
CA ALA A 113 15.14 11.85 0.51
C ALA A 113 16.16 10.82 -0.03
N GLU A 114 17.25 10.58 0.69
CA GLU A 114 18.26 9.56 0.31
C GLU A 114 17.67 8.14 0.35
N ASP A 115 16.70 7.85 1.24
CA ASP A 115 16.04 6.55 1.27
C ASP A 115 15.23 6.30 -0.01
N PHE A 116 14.61 7.33 -0.56
CA PHE A 116 13.91 7.25 -1.85
C PHE A 116 14.90 7.10 -3.01
N VAL A 117 16.00 7.85 -3.01
CA VAL A 117 17.06 7.73 -4.03
C VAL A 117 17.58 6.30 -4.05
N TYR A 118 18.00 5.77 -2.89
CA TYR A 118 18.47 4.39 -2.77
C TYR A 118 17.44 3.38 -3.27
N SER A 119 16.18 3.53 -2.84
CA SER A 119 15.13 2.56 -3.17
C SER A 119 14.79 2.53 -4.65
N TRP A 120 14.75 3.69 -5.31
CA TRP A 120 14.45 3.78 -6.73
C TRP A 120 15.62 3.35 -7.60
N GLN A 121 16.86 3.64 -7.18
CA GLN A 121 18.06 3.07 -7.82
C GLN A 121 18.07 1.55 -7.70
N ARG A 122 17.75 1.02 -6.52
CA ARG A 122 17.61 -0.41 -6.28
C ARG A 122 16.51 -1.05 -7.13
N LEU A 123 15.38 -0.38 -7.31
CA LEU A 123 14.26 -0.86 -8.15
C LEU A 123 14.72 -1.15 -9.59
N VAL A 124 15.51 -0.26 -10.17
CA VAL A 124 15.96 -0.37 -11.57
C VAL A 124 17.29 -1.12 -11.75
N ASP A 125 18.03 -1.39 -10.66
CA ASP A 125 19.28 -2.14 -10.72
C ASP A 125 19.02 -3.58 -11.19
N PRO A 126 19.64 -4.04 -12.31
CA PRO A 126 19.50 -5.43 -12.77
C PRO A 126 19.87 -6.48 -11.72
N LYS A 127 20.78 -6.17 -10.78
CA LYS A 127 21.14 -7.07 -9.67
C LYS A 127 19.96 -7.30 -8.72
N THR A 128 19.06 -6.37 -8.58
CA THR A 128 17.84 -6.53 -7.78
C THR A 128 16.86 -7.51 -8.43
N THR A 129 16.91 -7.65 -9.76
CA THR A 129 15.94 -8.48 -10.52
C THR A 129 14.49 -8.17 -10.17
N SER A 130 14.16 -6.88 -10.06
CA SER A 130 12.80 -6.44 -9.73
C SER A 130 11.85 -6.75 -10.87
N PRO A 131 10.71 -7.41 -10.62
CA PRO A 131 9.68 -7.62 -11.63
C PRO A 131 8.97 -6.32 -12.03
N PHE A 132 9.13 -5.23 -11.26
CA PHE A 132 8.54 -3.92 -11.50
C PHE A 132 9.56 -2.85 -11.94
N ALA A 133 10.81 -3.20 -12.27
CA ALA A 133 11.80 -2.25 -12.77
C ALA A 133 11.27 -1.44 -13.98
N TRP A 134 10.55 -2.08 -14.90
CA TRP A 134 9.92 -1.46 -16.07
C TRP A 134 8.97 -0.30 -15.70
N PHE A 135 8.41 -0.30 -14.49
CA PHE A 135 7.47 0.74 -14.07
C PHE A 135 8.17 2.10 -13.88
N ALA A 136 9.44 2.12 -13.50
CA ALA A 136 10.24 3.34 -13.43
C ALA A 136 10.50 3.92 -14.84
N ALA A 137 10.72 3.06 -15.84
CA ALA A 137 10.84 3.48 -17.24
C ALA A 137 9.50 3.98 -17.81
N LEU A 138 8.39 3.29 -17.49
CA LEU A 138 7.03 3.74 -17.83
C LEU A 138 6.72 5.11 -17.20
N ALA A 139 7.12 5.34 -15.96
CA ALA A 139 7.00 6.61 -15.27
C ALA A 139 7.91 7.70 -15.86
N GLY A 140 8.73 7.37 -16.85
CA GLY A 140 9.57 8.29 -17.58
C GLY A 140 10.74 8.84 -16.77
N ILE A 141 11.16 8.19 -15.68
CA ILE A 141 12.31 8.64 -14.89
C ILE A 141 13.56 8.55 -15.77
N ALA A 142 14.30 9.66 -15.86
CA ALA A 142 15.46 9.76 -16.75
C ALA A 142 16.47 8.63 -16.48
N ASN A 143 16.98 8.04 -17.54
CA ASN A 143 17.92 6.90 -17.53
C ASN A 143 17.35 5.54 -17.06
N ALA A 144 16.12 5.46 -16.57
CA ALA A 144 15.58 4.21 -16.03
C ALA A 144 15.72 3.03 -17.00
N GLN A 145 15.35 3.20 -18.28
CA GLN A 145 15.48 2.14 -19.28
C GLN A 145 16.92 1.73 -19.55
N ASN A 146 17.85 2.69 -19.63
CA ASN A 146 19.27 2.39 -19.87
C ASN A 146 19.86 1.58 -18.71
N ILE A 147 19.46 1.86 -17.48
CA ILE A 147 19.92 1.11 -16.29
C ILE A 147 19.34 -0.31 -16.32
N ILE A 148 18.05 -0.46 -16.58
CA ILE A 148 17.38 -1.77 -16.70
C ILE A 148 18.04 -2.64 -17.77
N ASP A 149 18.45 -2.03 -18.89
CA ASP A 149 19.16 -2.71 -19.99
C ASP A 149 20.65 -2.99 -19.66
N GLY A 150 21.14 -2.59 -18.49
CA GLY A 150 22.57 -2.73 -18.11
C GLY A 150 23.53 -1.79 -18.86
N LYS A 151 23.01 -0.73 -19.50
CA LYS A 151 23.79 0.25 -20.28
C LYS A 151 24.27 1.44 -19.44
N ALA A 152 23.71 1.63 -18.25
CA ALA A 152 24.06 2.72 -17.33
C ALA A 152 24.06 2.21 -15.88
N ALA A 153 24.80 2.89 -15.01
CA ALA A 153 24.85 2.56 -13.59
C ALA A 153 23.61 3.09 -12.85
N PRO A 154 23.11 2.39 -11.80
CA PRO A 154 21.92 2.80 -11.04
C PRO A 154 21.98 4.23 -10.51
N GLU A 155 23.16 4.72 -10.14
CA GLU A 155 23.41 6.06 -9.62
C GLU A 155 23.11 7.18 -10.64
N THR A 156 22.98 6.82 -11.92
CA THR A 156 22.64 7.77 -13.00
C THR A 156 21.13 7.98 -13.18
N LEU A 157 20.31 7.29 -12.37
CA LEU A 157 18.85 7.48 -12.39
C LEU A 157 18.49 8.95 -12.10
N GLY A 158 17.52 9.46 -12.82
CA GLY A 158 17.05 10.86 -12.69
C GLY A 158 16.34 11.15 -11.36
N VAL A 159 16.92 10.73 -10.24
CA VAL A 159 16.43 11.01 -8.89
C VAL A 159 17.56 11.49 -8.00
N THR A 160 17.34 12.55 -7.23
CA THR A 160 18.39 13.18 -6.40
C THR A 160 17.78 13.71 -5.10
N ALA A 161 18.43 13.45 -3.98
CA ALA A 161 18.20 14.16 -2.73
C ALA A 161 18.93 15.52 -2.79
N VAL A 162 18.17 16.60 -2.79
CA VAL A 162 18.73 17.96 -2.74
C VAL A 162 19.22 18.26 -1.32
N ASP A 163 18.45 17.80 -0.35
CA ASP A 163 18.72 17.76 1.07
C ASP A 163 17.92 16.63 1.71
N ALA A 164 17.95 16.47 3.04
CA ALA A 164 17.26 15.38 3.74
C ALA A 164 15.74 15.37 3.50
N HIS A 165 15.13 16.51 3.17
CA HIS A 165 13.68 16.66 3.03
C HIS A 165 13.23 17.12 1.64
N THR A 166 14.13 17.15 0.66
CA THR A 166 13.82 17.60 -0.69
C THR A 166 14.30 16.56 -1.71
N LEU A 167 13.33 15.86 -2.31
CA LEU A 167 13.59 14.91 -3.40
C LEU A 167 13.28 15.58 -4.73
N ARG A 168 14.22 15.53 -5.67
CA ARG A 168 14.07 16.00 -7.04
C ARG A 168 14.09 14.82 -8.01
N VAL A 169 13.13 14.81 -8.94
CA VAL A 169 13.00 13.78 -9.98
C VAL A 169 13.01 14.43 -11.34
N GLN A 170 13.89 13.97 -12.22
CA GLN A 170 14.00 14.37 -13.61
C GLN A 170 13.36 13.30 -14.49
N LEU A 171 12.44 13.69 -15.39
CA LEU A 171 11.82 12.82 -16.38
C LEU A 171 12.42 13.05 -17.78
N ASP A 172 12.38 12.01 -18.61
CA ASP A 172 12.79 12.11 -20.03
C ASP A 172 11.82 12.99 -20.83
N LYS A 173 10.53 12.96 -20.48
CA LYS A 173 9.46 13.73 -21.13
C LYS A 173 8.55 14.35 -20.09
N PRO A 174 7.85 15.47 -20.41
CA PRO A 174 6.82 16.01 -19.54
C PRO A 174 5.71 14.99 -19.28
N LEU A 175 5.37 14.75 -18.00
CA LEU A 175 4.34 13.82 -17.57
C LEU A 175 3.48 14.44 -16.47
N PRO A 176 2.34 15.09 -16.79
CA PRO A 176 1.50 15.78 -15.81
C PRO A 176 0.98 14.90 -14.68
N TRP A 177 0.82 13.61 -14.91
CA TRP A 177 0.31 12.63 -13.95
C TRP A 177 1.41 11.83 -13.22
N PHE A 178 2.67 12.26 -13.29
CA PHE A 178 3.78 11.57 -12.65
C PHE A 178 3.54 11.37 -11.14
N SER A 179 3.02 12.39 -10.45
CA SER A 179 2.70 12.28 -9.02
C SER A 179 1.72 11.14 -8.71
N ASN A 180 0.78 10.83 -9.60
CA ASN A 180 -0.12 9.69 -9.41
C ASN A 180 0.63 8.34 -9.43
N LEU A 181 1.65 8.24 -10.28
CA LEU A 181 2.47 7.02 -10.38
C LEU A 181 3.29 6.79 -9.12
N THR A 182 3.70 7.85 -8.41
CA THR A 182 4.50 7.73 -7.17
C THR A 182 3.71 7.18 -5.97
N ALA A 183 2.38 7.02 -6.09
CA ALA A 183 1.57 6.30 -5.11
C ALA A 183 1.71 4.76 -5.23
N SER A 184 2.39 4.27 -6.28
CA SER A 184 2.62 2.84 -6.45
C SER A 184 3.59 2.29 -5.41
N PHE A 185 3.29 1.10 -4.89
CA PHE A 185 4.16 0.38 -3.97
C PHE A 185 5.60 0.17 -4.51
N ALA A 186 5.78 0.12 -5.84
CA ALA A 186 7.09 -0.02 -6.46
C ALA A 186 8.03 1.16 -6.14
N PHE A 187 7.47 2.32 -5.80
CA PHE A 187 8.21 3.52 -5.41
C PHE A 187 8.27 3.74 -3.89
N TYR A 188 7.87 2.77 -3.10
CA TYR A 188 7.99 2.88 -1.64
C TYR A 188 9.45 2.79 -1.22
N PRO A 189 9.85 3.57 -0.20
CA PRO A 189 11.21 3.54 0.30
C PRO A 189 11.46 2.28 1.12
N VAL A 190 12.71 1.82 1.12
CA VAL A 190 13.23 0.81 2.03
C VAL A 190 14.48 1.35 2.71
N GLN A 191 14.68 1.04 3.99
CA GLN A 191 15.84 1.47 4.73
C GLN A 191 17.07 0.68 4.27
N LYS A 192 18.09 1.40 3.76
CA LYS A 192 19.30 0.75 3.23
C LYS A 192 19.97 -0.16 4.26
N ALA A 193 20.14 0.30 5.50
CA ALA A 193 20.76 -0.49 6.57
C ALA A 193 19.97 -1.79 6.85
N ASN A 194 18.64 -1.75 6.75
CA ASN A 194 17.81 -2.93 6.92
C ASN A 194 17.99 -3.91 5.75
N VAL A 195 17.99 -3.44 4.51
CA VAL A 195 18.24 -4.29 3.32
C VAL A 195 19.64 -4.94 3.39
N ASP A 196 20.65 -4.17 3.78
CA ASP A 196 22.04 -4.64 3.89
C ASP A 196 22.25 -5.65 5.04
N SER A 197 21.29 -5.78 5.98
CA SER A 197 21.35 -6.78 7.06
C SER A 197 21.23 -8.22 6.56
N GLY A 198 20.88 -8.42 5.29
CA GLY A 198 20.91 -9.71 4.60
C GLY A 198 19.55 -10.24 4.17
N ALA A 199 19.50 -11.46 3.67
CA ALA A 199 18.34 -12.05 2.98
C ALA A 199 17.06 -12.15 3.86
N ASN A 200 17.19 -12.04 5.16
CA ASN A 200 16.08 -12.18 6.11
C ASN A 200 15.49 -10.85 6.59
N TRP A 201 15.87 -9.73 5.98
CA TRP A 201 15.47 -8.40 6.42
C TRP A 201 13.93 -8.17 6.45
N THR A 202 13.17 -8.93 5.68
CA THR A 202 11.69 -8.85 5.64
C THR A 202 10.99 -9.78 6.62
N ARG A 203 11.70 -10.44 7.54
CA ARG A 203 11.10 -11.32 8.54
C ARG A 203 10.58 -10.56 9.76
N PRO A 204 9.63 -11.15 10.51
CA PRO A 204 9.22 -10.60 11.81
C PRO A 204 10.43 -10.32 12.70
N GLY A 205 10.44 -9.16 13.34
CA GLY A 205 11.53 -8.69 14.21
C GLY A 205 12.76 -8.12 13.47
N SER A 206 12.84 -8.29 12.13
CA SER A 206 13.92 -7.73 11.31
C SER A 206 13.45 -6.62 10.40
N LEU A 207 12.20 -6.68 9.92
CA LEU A 207 11.66 -5.71 8.98
C LEU A 207 11.52 -4.34 9.62
N VAL A 208 12.16 -3.34 9.01
CA VAL A 208 12.02 -1.93 9.36
C VAL A 208 11.24 -1.24 8.23
N GLY A 209 10.01 -0.85 8.53
CA GLY A 209 9.12 -0.13 7.62
C GLY A 209 8.85 1.28 8.10
N ASN A 210 8.25 2.10 7.23
CA ASN A 210 7.84 3.47 7.55
C ASN A 210 6.32 3.66 7.48
N GLY A 211 5.55 2.57 7.36
CA GLY A 211 4.09 2.58 7.31
C GLY A 211 3.43 2.62 8.70
N ALA A 212 2.10 2.60 8.69
CA ALA A 212 1.30 2.67 9.91
C ALA A 212 1.43 1.44 10.82
N TYR A 213 1.91 0.31 10.28
CA TYR A 213 2.03 -0.96 11.00
C TYR A 213 3.44 -1.54 10.88
N VAL A 214 3.78 -2.41 11.83
CA VAL A 214 4.98 -3.25 11.82
C VAL A 214 4.61 -4.72 11.80
N LEU A 215 5.44 -5.55 11.15
CA LEU A 215 5.24 -6.99 11.09
C LEU A 215 5.60 -7.64 12.44
N LYS A 216 4.58 -8.17 13.12
CA LYS A 216 4.72 -8.82 14.43
C LYS A 216 4.99 -10.31 14.32
N ASP A 217 4.25 -11.01 13.43
CA ASP A 217 4.30 -12.45 13.30
C ASP A 217 4.00 -12.88 11.86
N ARG A 218 4.55 -14.01 11.44
CA ARG A 218 4.26 -14.65 10.16
C ARG A 218 4.41 -16.16 10.28
N VAL A 219 3.30 -16.85 10.08
CA VAL A 219 3.26 -18.31 9.92
C VAL A 219 2.85 -18.60 8.48
N VAL A 220 3.77 -19.15 7.71
CA VAL A 220 3.59 -19.36 6.25
C VAL A 220 2.34 -20.18 5.98
N ASN A 221 1.52 -19.73 5.03
CA ASN A 221 0.22 -20.28 4.65
C ASN A 221 -0.84 -20.32 5.77
N GLU A 222 -0.60 -19.63 6.89
CA GLU A 222 -1.57 -19.55 7.98
C GLU A 222 -1.97 -18.11 8.26
N LYS A 223 -1.01 -17.24 8.56
CA LYS A 223 -1.29 -15.84 8.91
C LYS A 223 -0.06 -14.94 8.83
N LEU A 224 -0.33 -13.64 8.60
CA LEU A 224 0.58 -12.55 8.92
C LEU A 224 -0.11 -11.62 9.91
N VAL A 225 0.60 -11.18 10.93
CA VAL A 225 0.06 -10.29 11.97
C VAL A 225 0.85 -8.99 11.95
N VAL A 226 0.15 -7.87 11.82
CA VAL A 226 0.76 -6.54 11.93
C VAL A 226 0.11 -5.78 13.07
N VAL A 227 0.89 -4.92 13.74
CA VAL A 227 0.46 -4.07 14.86
C VAL A 227 0.92 -2.64 14.63
N PRO A 228 0.30 -1.62 15.28
CA PRO A 228 0.64 -0.22 15.05
C PRO A 228 2.14 0.06 15.20
N ASN A 229 2.66 0.85 14.26
CA ASN A 229 3.99 1.43 14.34
C ASN A 229 3.94 2.70 15.19
N THR A 230 4.48 2.67 16.39
CA THR A 230 4.46 3.81 17.32
C THR A 230 5.28 5.00 16.83
N HIS A 231 6.17 4.80 15.86
CA HIS A 231 6.97 5.86 15.22
C HIS A 231 6.35 6.42 13.94
N TYR A 232 5.22 5.85 13.50
CA TYR A 232 4.53 6.37 12.31
C TYR A 232 4.04 7.80 12.56
N TRP A 233 4.29 8.70 11.63
CA TRP A 233 4.03 10.14 11.79
C TRP A 233 2.56 10.46 12.12
N ASP A 234 1.62 9.64 11.65
CA ASP A 234 0.17 9.79 11.90
C ASP A 234 -0.40 8.66 12.80
N ASN A 235 0.44 8.05 13.63
CA ASN A 235 0.03 6.94 14.50
C ASN A 235 -1.15 7.30 15.43
N ALA A 236 -1.31 8.56 15.80
CA ALA A 236 -2.45 9.00 16.60
C ALA A 236 -3.80 8.69 15.95
N LYS A 237 -3.86 8.54 14.62
CA LYS A 237 -5.06 8.16 13.87
C LYS A 237 -5.16 6.66 13.58
N THR A 238 -4.20 5.86 14.00
CA THR A 238 -4.22 4.40 13.81
C THR A 238 -5.15 3.76 14.84
N VAL A 239 -6.38 3.44 14.45
CA VAL A 239 -7.42 2.87 15.35
C VAL A 239 -7.23 1.38 15.55
N ILE A 240 -7.02 0.63 14.47
CA ILE A 240 -6.94 -0.83 14.52
C ILE A 240 -5.63 -1.25 15.20
N GLN A 241 -5.74 -1.99 16.30
CA GLN A 241 -4.60 -2.37 17.12
C GLN A 241 -3.90 -3.65 16.65
N GLN A 242 -4.56 -4.40 15.78
CA GLN A 242 -3.96 -5.56 15.13
C GLN A 242 -4.71 -5.88 13.86
N VAL A 243 -3.98 -6.13 12.78
CA VAL A 243 -4.52 -6.74 11.55
C VAL A 243 -3.90 -8.12 11.39
N THR A 244 -4.76 -9.12 11.20
CA THR A 244 -4.36 -10.50 10.88
C THR A 244 -4.75 -10.78 9.43
N PHE A 245 -3.76 -10.90 8.55
CA PHE A 245 -3.97 -11.35 7.18
C PHE A 245 -3.99 -12.88 7.14
N VAL A 246 -5.02 -13.45 6.53
CA VAL A 246 -5.21 -14.90 6.42
C VAL A 246 -5.22 -15.29 4.94
N PRO A 247 -4.21 -16.01 4.45
CA PRO A 247 -4.16 -16.46 3.06
C PRO A 247 -5.15 -17.62 2.86
N ILE A 248 -6.08 -17.44 1.91
CA ILE A 248 -7.05 -18.47 1.51
C ILE A 248 -7.27 -18.36 0.01
N ASN A 249 -6.73 -19.28 -0.76
CA ASN A 249 -6.79 -19.24 -2.21
C ASN A 249 -8.17 -19.53 -2.82
N GLN A 250 -9.09 -20.15 -2.07
CA GLN A 250 -10.45 -20.45 -2.53
C GLN A 250 -11.44 -19.38 -2.03
N GLU A 251 -11.94 -18.55 -2.94
CA GLU A 251 -12.93 -17.49 -2.64
C GLU A 251 -14.18 -18.02 -1.92
N SER A 252 -14.65 -19.24 -2.28
CA SER A 252 -15.80 -19.85 -1.61
C SER A 252 -15.52 -20.21 -0.15
N ALA A 253 -14.29 -20.61 0.18
CA ALA A 253 -13.88 -20.87 1.56
C ALA A 253 -13.75 -19.57 2.35
N ALA A 254 -13.14 -18.54 1.77
CA ALA A 254 -13.05 -17.21 2.37
C ALA A 254 -14.44 -16.60 2.63
N THR A 255 -15.35 -16.69 1.65
CA THR A 255 -16.74 -16.20 1.81
C THR A 255 -17.47 -16.96 2.92
N LYS A 256 -17.33 -18.27 3.05
CA LYS A 256 -17.94 -19.03 4.13
C LYS A 256 -17.42 -18.62 5.51
N ARG A 257 -16.12 -18.38 5.64
CA ARG A 257 -15.51 -17.91 6.89
C ARG A 257 -15.96 -16.49 7.25
N TYR A 258 -16.12 -15.61 6.25
CA TYR A 258 -16.71 -14.29 6.44
C TYR A 258 -18.16 -14.41 6.99
N LEU A 259 -19.00 -15.23 6.37
CA LEU A 259 -20.38 -15.44 6.80
C LEU A 259 -20.47 -16.11 8.19
N ALA A 260 -19.45 -16.84 8.62
CA ALA A 260 -19.32 -17.42 9.95
C ALA A 260 -18.79 -16.43 11.01
N GLY A 261 -18.32 -15.25 10.60
CA GLY A 261 -17.73 -14.25 11.49
C GLY A 261 -16.25 -14.48 11.84
N ASP A 262 -15.56 -15.39 11.13
CA ASP A 262 -14.13 -15.65 11.34
C ASP A 262 -13.22 -14.64 10.62
N ILE A 263 -13.76 -13.92 9.64
CA ILE A 263 -13.07 -12.94 8.81
C ILE A 263 -13.95 -11.69 8.71
N ASP A 264 -13.34 -10.51 8.90
CA ASP A 264 -14.05 -9.23 8.85
C ASP A 264 -14.11 -8.66 7.43
N ILE A 265 -13.07 -8.92 6.60
CA ILE A 265 -13.00 -8.42 5.22
C ILE A 265 -12.47 -9.53 4.30
N THR A 266 -13.17 -9.79 3.20
CA THR A 266 -12.66 -10.63 2.11
C THR A 266 -12.14 -9.76 0.96
N GLU A 267 -11.05 -10.19 0.31
CA GLU A 267 -10.52 -9.54 -0.89
C GLU A 267 -11.45 -9.69 -2.08
N SER A 268 -12.08 -10.86 -2.18
CA SER A 268 -12.98 -11.22 -3.28
C SER A 268 -14.01 -12.25 -2.82
N PHE A 269 -14.99 -12.49 -3.67
CA PHE A 269 -16.01 -13.52 -3.50
C PHE A 269 -16.34 -14.19 -4.84
N PRO A 270 -16.88 -15.43 -4.86
CA PRO A 270 -17.28 -16.09 -6.08
C PRO A 270 -18.35 -15.28 -6.83
N LYS A 271 -18.12 -14.94 -8.10
CA LYS A 271 -19.02 -14.08 -8.89
C LYS A 271 -20.43 -14.63 -8.99
N ASN A 272 -20.59 -15.95 -9.04
CA ASN A 272 -21.90 -16.61 -9.06
C ASN A 272 -22.69 -16.44 -7.75
N MET A 273 -22.04 -16.00 -6.66
CA MET A 273 -22.70 -15.67 -5.39
C MET A 273 -23.13 -14.20 -5.30
N TYR A 274 -22.73 -13.34 -6.23
CA TYR A 274 -22.92 -11.89 -6.13
C TYR A 274 -24.38 -11.48 -5.82
N GLN A 275 -25.33 -11.93 -6.64
CA GLN A 275 -26.74 -11.60 -6.44
C GLN A 275 -27.32 -12.14 -5.11
N LYS A 276 -26.86 -13.32 -4.70
CA LYS A 276 -27.25 -13.90 -3.41
C LYS A 276 -26.71 -13.08 -2.25
N LEU A 277 -25.41 -12.70 -2.29
CA LEU A 277 -24.78 -11.90 -1.24
C LEU A 277 -25.40 -10.52 -1.12
N LEU A 278 -25.73 -9.85 -2.24
CA LEU A 278 -26.44 -8.57 -2.21
C LEU A 278 -27.78 -8.67 -1.46
N LYS A 279 -28.48 -9.81 -1.59
CA LYS A 279 -29.77 -10.04 -0.92
C LYS A 279 -29.60 -10.42 0.55
N ASP A 280 -28.65 -11.32 0.85
CA ASP A 280 -28.50 -11.93 2.17
C ASP A 280 -27.79 -11.01 3.18
N ILE A 281 -26.84 -10.20 2.68
CA ILE A 281 -26.01 -9.28 3.49
C ILE A 281 -25.98 -7.88 2.85
N PRO A 282 -27.13 -7.18 2.73
CA PRO A 282 -27.21 -5.89 2.07
C PRO A 282 -26.26 -4.87 2.71
N GLY A 283 -25.56 -4.09 1.88
CA GLY A 283 -24.60 -3.08 2.34
C GLY A 283 -23.21 -3.61 2.74
N GLN A 284 -22.98 -4.92 2.71
CA GLN A 284 -21.67 -5.51 3.01
C GLN A 284 -20.90 -5.95 1.75
N VAL A 285 -21.56 -5.94 0.59
CA VAL A 285 -20.91 -6.26 -0.70
C VAL A 285 -20.51 -4.97 -1.39
N TYR A 286 -19.21 -4.81 -1.58
CA TYR A 286 -18.61 -3.62 -2.19
C TYR A 286 -17.99 -3.97 -3.54
N THR A 287 -18.42 -3.30 -4.60
CA THR A 287 -17.87 -3.43 -5.95
C THR A 287 -17.56 -2.04 -6.50
N PRO A 288 -16.52 -1.37 -5.96
CA PRO A 288 -16.17 -0.03 -6.41
C PRO A 288 -15.66 -0.08 -7.86
N PRO A 289 -15.92 0.97 -8.67
CA PRO A 289 -15.32 1.06 -10.00
C PRO A 289 -13.81 1.09 -9.89
N GLN A 290 -13.15 0.27 -10.70
CA GLN A 290 -11.70 0.19 -10.78
C GLN A 290 -11.24 0.49 -12.21
N LEU A 291 -10.22 1.33 -12.35
CA LEU A 291 -9.56 1.55 -13.63
C LEU A 291 -8.64 0.36 -13.93
N GLY A 292 -9.18 -0.63 -14.61
CA GLY A 292 -8.46 -1.84 -14.95
C GLY A 292 -8.93 -2.41 -16.29
N THR A 293 -8.03 -3.08 -17.00
CA THR A 293 -8.34 -3.78 -18.25
C THR A 293 -7.96 -5.24 -18.11
N TYR A 294 -8.91 -6.12 -18.30
CA TYR A 294 -8.64 -7.55 -18.42
C TYR A 294 -8.36 -7.90 -19.87
N TYR A 295 -7.26 -8.60 -20.14
CA TYR A 295 -6.87 -8.97 -21.49
C TYR A 295 -6.14 -10.31 -21.54
N TYR A 296 -6.16 -10.94 -22.73
CA TYR A 296 -5.29 -12.07 -23.04
C TYR A 296 -4.05 -11.55 -23.78
N ALA A 297 -2.88 -11.89 -23.27
CA ALA A 297 -1.62 -11.61 -23.94
C ALA A 297 -1.31 -12.72 -24.95
N PHE A 298 -0.93 -12.34 -26.17
CA PHE A 298 -0.51 -13.26 -27.20
C PHE A 298 1.00 -13.22 -27.39
N ASN A 299 1.62 -14.39 -27.56
CA ASN A 299 3.00 -14.45 -28.04
C ASN A 299 3.03 -14.04 -29.52
N THR A 300 3.56 -12.85 -29.82
CA THR A 300 3.64 -12.31 -31.17
C THR A 300 4.90 -12.73 -31.92
N GLN A 301 5.81 -13.45 -31.29
CA GLN A 301 7.09 -13.87 -31.86
C GLN A 301 7.07 -15.34 -32.35
N LYS A 302 6.16 -16.16 -31.85
CA LYS A 302 6.13 -17.61 -32.09
C LYS A 302 4.72 -18.15 -32.22
N GLY A 303 4.59 -19.26 -32.97
CA GLY A 303 3.36 -20.01 -33.09
C GLY A 303 2.27 -19.31 -33.91
N PRO A 304 1.05 -19.83 -33.89
CA PRO A 304 -0.07 -19.30 -34.73
C PRO A 304 -0.39 -17.84 -34.41
N THR A 305 -0.18 -17.41 -33.17
CA THR A 305 -0.47 -16.04 -32.74
C THR A 305 0.59 -15.00 -33.16
N ALA A 306 1.66 -15.41 -33.83
CA ALA A 306 2.56 -14.49 -34.52
C ALA A 306 1.85 -13.78 -35.70
N ASP A 307 0.88 -14.45 -36.36
CA ASP A 307 0.06 -13.87 -37.41
C ASP A 307 -1.04 -12.96 -36.82
N GLU A 308 -1.07 -11.70 -37.24
CA GLU A 308 -2.05 -10.71 -36.78
C GLU A 308 -3.50 -11.14 -37.08
N ARG A 309 -3.74 -11.80 -38.23
CA ARG A 309 -5.07 -12.27 -38.61
C ARG A 309 -5.61 -13.31 -37.64
N VAL A 310 -4.74 -14.17 -37.10
CA VAL A 310 -5.11 -15.16 -36.08
C VAL A 310 -5.49 -14.46 -34.79
N ARG A 311 -4.70 -13.48 -34.35
CA ARG A 311 -5.03 -12.68 -33.12
C ARG A 311 -6.35 -11.96 -33.26
N LEU A 312 -6.61 -11.34 -34.45
CA LEU A 312 -7.85 -10.65 -34.73
C LEU A 312 -9.05 -11.62 -34.74
N ALA A 313 -8.90 -12.77 -35.41
CA ALA A 313 -9.95 -13.79 -35.44
C ALA A 313 -10.32 -14.27 -34.06
N LEU A 314 -9.33 -14.57 -33.19
CA LEU A 314 -9.55 -14.95 -31.79
C LEU A 314 -10.26 -13.83 -31.00
N SER A 315 -9.88 -12.57 -31.22
CA SER A 315 -10.55 -11.43 -30.59
C SER A 315 -12.01 -11.28 -30.98
N MET A 316 -12.34 -11.57 -32.24
CA MET A 316 -13.71 -11.50 -32.78
C MET A 316 -14.64 -12.60 -32.25
N THR A 317 -14.10 -13.72 -31.77
CA THR A 317 -14.92 -14.81 -31.21
C THR A 317 -15.47 -14.48 -29.79
N ILE A 318 -14.98 -13.43 -29.17
CA ILE A 318 -15.37 -13.05 -27.80
C ILE A 318 -16.44 -11.97 -27.86
N ASP A 319 -17.68 -12.30 -27.52
CA ASP A 319 -18.72 -11.32 -27.22
C ASP A 319 -18.50 -10.73 -25.84
N ARG A 320 -17.88 -9.54 -25.81
CA ARG A 320 -17.53 -8.85 -24.55
C ARG A 320 -18.76 -8.43 -23.75
N ARG A 321 -19.87 -8.14 -24.43
CA ARG A 321 -21.11 -7.75 -23.77
C ARG A 321 -21.75 -8.94 -23.06
N VAL A 322 -21.80 -10.09 -23.70
CA VAL A 322 -22.27 -11.33 -23.08
C VAL A 322 -21.36 -11.70 -21.91
N MET A 323 -20.03 -11.56 -22.07
CA MET A 323 -19.07 -11.79 -21.00
C MET A 323 -19.35 -10.89 -19.79
N ALA A 324 -19.46 -9.59 -19.99
CA ALA A 324 -19.66 -8.62 -18.90
C ALA A 324 -21.04 -8.77 -18.24
N GLU A 325 -22.12 -8.84 -19.05
CA GLU A 325 -23.49 -8.79 -18.52
C GLU A 325 -24.01 -10.15 -18.04
N LYS A 326 -23.62 -11.26 -18.69
CA LYS A 326 -24.20 -12.60 -18.44
C LYS A 326 -23.27 -13.53 -17.68
N VAL A 327 -21.97 -13.43 -17.90
CA VAL A 327 -20.99 -14.31 -17.25
C VAL A 327 -20.46 -13.69 -15.95
N LEU A 328 -20.04 -12.43 -16.00
CA LEU A 328 -19.51 -11.73 -14.83
C LEU A 328 -20.64 -11.13 -13.98
N GLY A 329 -21.47 -10.28 -14.56
CA GLY A 329 -22.68 -9.75 -13.91
C GLY A 329 -22.41 -8.89 -12.67
N THR A 330 -21.19 -8.36 -12.51
CA THR A 330 -20.77 -7.56 -11.34
C THR A 330 -20.61 -6.08 -11.67
N GLY A 331 -21.02 -5.66 -12.90
CA GLY A 331 -21.06 -4.25 -13.32
C GLY A 331 -19.88 -3.82 -14.17
N GLU A 332 -19.08 -4.75 -14.65
CA GLU A 332 -18.01 -4.50 -15.64
C GLU A 332 -18.59 -3.95 -16.94
N LYS A 333 -17.84 -3.05 -17.61
CA LYS A 333 -18.23 -2.39 -18.87
C LYS A 333 -17.29 -2.79 -20.00
#